data_d1660b54ddf35a584a2efa77494ff116
#
_entry.id   d1660b54ddf35a584a2efa77494ff116
#
_cell.length_a   1.000
_cell.length_b   1.000
_cell.length_c   1.000
_cell.angle_alpha   90.00
_cell.angle_beta   90.00
_cell.angle_gamma   90.00
#
_symmetry.space_group_name_H-M   'P 1'
#
loop_
_entity.id
_entity.type
_entity.pdbx_description
1 polymer ?
#
loop_
_entity_poly.entity_id
_entity_poly.type
_entity_poly.pdbx_seq_one_letter_code
_entity_poly.pdbx_strand_id
1 'polypeptide(L)'
;GASGPYASRPAYDNVGQAASGWLSMFHAGADPKVAGPAVSDAVAGLYAALGVLGALVERAQTGRGRKVEVSMLEAMIAMACEPLAAMMATGQAPSLYGRAAMSQSYVVTCRDQRRIGLHLSSPEKFWRGLVAAIERPDLLAAYPTRAERVERYPALAATLAEVFAGQDRDYWEPRLERHDVPFMPERRLDELADDPQVQHQGVFYEQVHPRHGALRAAHRPVRYDGDNRSDFRPPPDLGEHTAEVLREAGLSAQDLDILQQAGVV
;
A
#
# COMPACT_ATOMS: atom_id res chain seq x y z
N GLY A 1 -18.64 -5.31 10.93
CA GLY A 1 -19.80 -4.40 10.84
C GLY A 1 -20.55 -4.29 12.16
N ALA A 2 -21.42 -3.32 12.28
CA ALA A 2 -22.17 -3.05 13.51
C ALA A 2 -23.32 -4.07 13.76
N SER A 3 -23.56 -4.99 12.85
CA SER A 3 -24.58 -6.03 12.95
C SER A 3 -24.05 -7.36 12.44
N GLY A 4 -24.84 -8.44 12.63
CA GLY A 4 -24.49 -9.78 12.18
C GLY A 4 -23.75 -10.64 13.23
N PRO A 5 -23.39 -11.89 12.89
CA PRO A 5 -22.89 -12.89 13.84
C PRO A 5 -21.56 -12.52 14.49
N TYR A 6 -20.82 -11.58 13.93
CA TYR A 6 -19.51 -11.14 14.45
C TYR A 6 -19.52 -9.72 15.04
N ALA A 7 -20.69 -9.09 15.19
CA ALA A 7 -20.81 -7.70 15.65
C ALA A 7 -20.17 -7.43 17.04
N SER A 8 -20.16 -8.42 17.92
CA SER A 8 -19.58 -8.33 19.27
C SER A 8 -18.09 -8.70 19.33
N ARG A 9 -17.49 -9.13 18.21
CA ARG A 9 -16.06 -9.51 18.19
C ARG A 9 -15.18 -8.29 18.09
N PRO A 10 -14.14 -8.14 18.92
CA PRO A 10 -13.14 -7.09 18.74
C PRO A 10 -12.41 -7.32 17.42
N ALA A 11 -12.09 -6.23 16.74
CA ALA A 11 -11.40 -6.28 15.46
C ALA A 11 -10.26 -5.24 15.42
N TYR A 12 -9.12 -5.68 14.93
CA TYR A 12 -7.95 -4.90 14.59
C TYR A 12 -7.52 -5.27 13.17
N ASP A 13 -6.53 -4.59 12.63
CA ASP A 13 -6.03 -4.75 11.28
C ASP A 13 -5.93 -6.21 10.81
N ASN A 14 -5.16 -7.03 11.52
CA ASN A 14 -4.95 -8.44 11.15
C ASN A 14 -6.22 -9.30 11.23
N VAL A 15 -7.17 -8.93 12.10
CA VAL A 15 -8.47 -9.60 12.18
C VAL A 15 -9.31 -9.30 10.94
N GLY A 16 -9.28 -8.06 10.46
CA GLY A 16 -9.90 -7.65 9.20
C GLY A 16 -9.29 -8.37 7.99
N GLN A 17 -7.97 -8.46 7.93
CA GLN A 17 -7.25 -9.19 6.89
C GLN A 17 -7.60 -10.70 6.88
N ALA A 18 -7.65 -11.33 8.05
CA ALA A 18 -8.00 -12.75 8.17
C ALA A 18 -9.45 -13.01 7.75
N ALA A 19 -10.40 -12.21 8.26
CA ALA A 19 -11.82 -12.40 8.02
C ALA A 19 -12.22 -12.21 6.53
N SER A 20 -11.49 -11.38 5.79
CA SER A 20 -11.72 -11.10 4.37
C SER A 20 -11.10 -12.12 3.41
N GLY A 21 -10.33 -13.10 3.92
CA GLY A 21 -9.56 -14.02 3.08
C GLY A 21 -8.25 -13.43 2.52
N TRP A 22 -7.95 -12.15 2.82
CA TRP A 22 -6.76 -11.46 2.32
C TRP A 22 -5.47 -12.21 2.68
N LEU A 23 -5.33 -12.64 3.94
CA LEU A 23 -4.14 -13.37 4.38
C LEU A 23 -3.92 -14.67 3.61
N SER A 24 -4.98 -15.35 3.19
CA SER A 24 -4.87 -16.62 2.47
C SER A 24 -4.15 -16.50 1.12
N MET A 25 -4.13 -15.31 0.54
CA MET A 25 -3.43 -15.05 -0.73
C MET A 25 -1.90 -14.99 -0.57
N PHE A 26 -1.40 -14.76 0.65
CA PHE A 26 0.03 -14.55 0.91
C PHE A 26 0.65 -15.67 1.78
N HIS A 27 -0.16 -16.49 2.42
CA HIS A 27 0.31 -17.53 3.34
C HIS A 27 0.16 -18.93 2.74
N ALA A 28 1.16 -19.34 1.97
CA ALA A 28 1.21 -20.68 1.36
C ALA A 28 2.06 -21.69 2.17
N GLY A 29 2.62 -21.27 3.31
CA GLY A 29 3.56 -22.09 4.09
C GLY A 29 3.01 -22.62 5.41
N ALA A 30 3.72 -23.58 5.99
CA ALA A 30 3.38 -24.19 7.29
C ALA A 30 3.64 -23.29 8.51
N ASP A 31 4.39 -22.20 8.36
CA ASP A 31 4.71 -21.20 9.40
C ASP A 31 4.32 -19.79 8.92
N PRO A 32 3.03 -19.48 8.81
CA PRO A 32 2.58 -18.19 8.34
C PRO A 32 2.87 -17.10 9.38
N LYS A 33 3.50 -16.00 8.93
CA LYS A 33 3.75 -14.81 9.74
C LYS A 33 3.11 -13.61 9.08
N VAL A 34 2.43 -12.80 9.89
CA VAL A 34 1.90 -11.52 9.38
C VAL A 34 3.07 -10.59 9.08
N ALA A 35 3.05 -10.00 7.90
CA ALA A 35 4.04 -9.04 7.45
C ALA A 35 3.35 -7.85 6.77
N GLY A 36 4.03 -6.73 6.75
CA GLY A 36 3.57 -5.51 6.09
C GLY A 36 2.85 -4.54 7.03
N PRO A 37 2.39 -3.41 6.47
CA PRO A 37 1.68 -2.37 7.22
C PRO A 37 0.25 -2.77 7.56
N ALA A 38 -0.42 -1.96 8.41
CA ALA A 38 -1.84 -2.08 8.76
C ALA A 38 -2.74 -1.74 7.55
N VAL A 39 -2.80 -2.65 6.59
CA VAL A 39 -3.48 -2.42 5.30
C VAL A 39 -5.00 -2.38 5.45
N SER A 40 -5.56 -3.17 6.35
CA SER A 40 -7.01 -3.21 6.58
C SER A 40 -7.52 -1.90 7.19
N ASP A 41 -6.78 -1.34 8.16
CA ASP A 41 -7.06 -0.04 8.76
C ASP A 41 -6.99 1.08 7.72
N ALA A 42 -5.90 1.11 6.93
CA ALA A 42 -5.69 2.12 5.90
C ALA A 42 -6.78 2.08 4.82
N VAL A 43 -7.13 0.90 4.32
CA VAL A 43 -8.16 0.74 3.28
C VAL A 43 -9.55 1.11 3.82
N ALA A 44 -9.89 0.70 5.05
CA ALA A 44 -11.14 1.09 5.69
C ALA A 44 -11.22 2.61 5.88
N GLY A 45 -10.12 3.26 6.29
CA GLY A 45 -10.03 4.71 6.38
C GLY A 45 -10.24 5.42 5.04
N LEU A 46 -9.67 4.90 3.95
CA LEU A 46 -9.88 5.44 2.60
C LEU A 46 -11.34 5.32 2.16
N TYR A 47 -11.99 4.18 2.36
CA TYR A 47 -13.42 4.02 2.04
C TYR A 47 -14.31 4.89 2.91
N ALA A 48 -13.97 5.07 4.20
CA ALA A 48 -14.69 6.00 5.07
C ALA A 48 -14.60 7.45 4.56
N ALA A 49 -13.41 7.90 4.18
CA ALA A 49 -13.21 9.22 3.59
C ALA A 49 -14.01 9.41 2.29
N LEU A 50 -13.99 8.43 1.39
CA LEU A 50 -14.79 8.46 0.15
C LEU A 50 -16.29 8.50 0.44
N GLY A 51 -16.77 7.70 1.40
CA GLY A 51 -18.17 7.70 1.82
C GLY A 51 -18.62 9.05 2.40
N VAL A 52 -17.77 9.65 3.25
CA VAL A 52 -18.02 10.98 3.84
C VAL A 52 -18.06 12.05 2.74
N LEU A 53 -17.10 12.05 1.81
CA LEU A 53 -17.09 13.00 0.69
C LEU A 53 -18.34 12.85 -0.17
N GLY A 54 -18.76 11.63 -0.51
CA GLY A 54 -20.03 11.39 -1.23
C GLY A 54 -21.26 11.93 -0.49
N ALA A 55 -21.34 11.69 0.82
CA ALA A 55 -22.43 12.18 1.66
C ALA A 55 -22.44 13.72 1.76
N LEU A 56 -21.27 14.36 1.78
CA LEU A 56 -21.16 15.83 1.78
C LEU A 56 -21.59 16.45 0.45
N VAL A 57 -21.24 15.84 -0.66
CA VAL A 57 -21.71 16.27 -2.00
C VAL A 57 -23.23 16.18 -2.10
N GLU A 58 -23.80 15.06 -1.67
CA GLU A 58 -25.25 14.90 -1.66
C GLU A 58 -25.93 15.89 -0.70
N ARG A 59 -25.35 16.11 0.48
CA ARG A 59 -25.87 17.09 1.44
C ARG A 59 -25.91 18.51 0.86
N ALA A 60 -24.92 18.88 0.07
CA ALA A 60 -24.88 20.19 -0.60
C ALA A 60 -26.05 20.36 -1.59
N GLN A 61 -26.56 19.30 -2.19
CA GLN A 61 -27.69 19.32 -3.11
C GLN A 61 -29.05 19.18 -2.42
N THR A 62 -29.12 18.33 -1.40
CA THR A 62 -30.41 17.92 -0.78
C THR A 62 -30.69 18.58 0.57
N GLY A 63 -29.69 19.19 1.19
CA GLY A 63 -29.74 19.70 2.57
C GLY A 63 -29.77 18.62 3.65
N ARG A 64 -29.68 17.33 3.28
CA ARG A 64 -29.85 16.19 4.22
C ARG A 64 -28.53 15.45 4.39
N GLY A 65 -28.12 15.26 5.64
CA GLY A 65 -26.98 14.42 6.01
C GLY A 65 -27.32 12.92 5.97
N ARG A 66 -26.27 12.09 5.90
CA ARG A 66 -26.38 10.61 5.99
C ARG A 66 -25.45 10.06 7.05
N LYS A 67 -25.81 8.93 7.62
CA LYS A 67 -24.90 8.07 8.37
C LYS A 67 -24.03 7.30 7.37
N VAL A 68 -22.73 7.35 7.52
CA VAL A 68 -21.74 6.57 6.72
C VAL A 68 -21.21 5.45 7.58
N GLU A 69 -21.33 4.22 7.12
CA GLU A 69 -20.82 3.02 7.80
C GLU A 69 -19.85 2.30 6.88
N VAL A 70 -18.70 1.92 7.41
CA VAL A 70 -17.65 1.16 6.72
C VAL A 70 -17.15 0.07 7.66
N SER A 71 -16.91 -1.13 7.14
CA SER A 71 -16.28 -2.20 7.90
C SER A 71 -14.96 -2.61 7.25
N MET A 72 -13.96 -2.98 8.06
CA MET A 72 -12.70 -3.52 7.56
C MET A 72 -12.91 -4.77 6.69
N LEU A 73 -13.88 -5.61 7.05
CA LEU A 73 -14.21 -6.81 6.26
C LEU A 73 -14.61 -6.45 4.82
N GLU A 74 -15.58 -5.54 4.65
CA GLU A 74 -16.08 -5.15 3.33
C GLU A 74 -15.02 -4.37 2.54
N ALA A 75 -14.29 -3.49 3.21
CA ALA A 75 -13.21 -2.72 2.61
C ALA A 75 -12.11 -3.64 2.04
N MET A 76 -11.71 -4.67 2.79
CA MET A 76 -10.70 -5.63 2.34
C MET A 76 -11.21 -6.59 1.27
N ILE A 77 -12.48 -6.98 1.30
CA ILE A 77 -13.11 -7.75 0.21
C ILE A 77 -13.13 -6.91 -1.09
N ALA A 78 -13.46 -5.63 -1.00
CA ALA A 78 -13.41 -4.72 -2.15
C ALA A 78 -11.98 -4.55 -2.69
N MET A 79 -10.97 -4.48 -1.82
CA MET A 79 -9.56 -4.45 -2.23
C MET A 79 -9.12 -5.74 -2.95
N ALA A 80 -9.70 -6.89 -2.59
CA ALA A 80 -9.45 -8.18 -3.21
C ALA A 80 -10.38 -8.49 -4.40
N CYS A 81 -11.03 -7.48 -5.00
CA CYS A 81 -12.07 -7.69 -6.02
C CYS A 81 -11.57 -8.48 -7.25
N GLU A 82 -10.34 -8.27 -7.72
CA GLU A 82 -9.78 -8.98 -8.88
C GLU A 82 -9.63 -10.50 -8.62
N PRO A 83 -8.88 -10.95 -7.59
CA PRO A 83 -8.75 -12.38 -7.31
C PRO A 83 -10.06 -13.03 -6.89
N LEU A 84 -10.95 -12.30 -6.19
CA LEU A 84 -12.26 -12.80 -5.82
C LEU A 84 -13.15 -13.02 -7.05
N ALA A 85 -13.21 -12.09 -7.99
CA ALA A 85 -13.97 -12.22 -9.22
C ALA A 85 -13.45 -13.40 -10.08
N ALA A 86 -12.14 -13.55 -10.18
CA ALA A 86 -11.51 -14.67 -10.87
C ALA A 86 -11.90 -16.01 -10.22
N MET A 87 -11.84 -16.10 -8.90
CA MET A 87 -12.24 -17.30 -8.15
C MET A 87 -13.72 -17.62 -8.36
N MET A 88 -14.59 -16.63 -8.29
CA MET A 88 -16.04 -16.83 -8.51
C MET A 88 -16.36 -17.29 -9.94
N ALA A 89 -15.60 -16.82 -10.92
CA ALA A 89 -15.78 -17.20 -12.33
C ALA A 89 -15.23 -18.60 -12.65
N THR A 90 -14.15 -19.02 -12.02
CA THR A 90 -13.44 -20.25 -12.35
C THR A 90 -13.63 -21.37 -11.35
N GLY A 91 -14.10 -21.08 -10.14
CA GLY A 91 -14.14 -22.01 -9.01
C GLY A 91 -12.76 -22.36 -8.44
N GLN A 92 -11.67 -21.72 -8.90
CA GLN A 92 -10.31 -21.99 -8.47
C GLN A 92 -9.80 -20.91 -7.51
N ALA A 93 -9.24 -21.34 -6.38
CA ALA A 93 -8.62 -20.42 -5.45
C ALA A 93 -7.42 -19.70 -6.10
N PRO A 94 -7.18 -18.41 -5.76
CA PRO A 94 -6.02 -17.67 -6.25
C PRO A 94 -4.72 -18.39 -5.88
N SER A 95 -3.81 -18.54 -6.83
CA SER A 95 -2.46 -19.03 -6.53
C SER A 95 -1.59 -17.88 -6.01
N LEU A 96 -0.57 -18.21 -5.20
CA LEU A 96 0.38 -17.23 -4.64
C LEU A 96 1.01 -16.33 -5.72
N TYR A 97 1.33 -16.89 -6.88
CA TYR A 97 1.98 -16.16 -7.97
C TYR A 97 1.05 -15.86 -9.14
N GLY A 98 -0.25 -16.15 -9.05
CA GLY A 98 -1.18 -16.02 -10.17
C GLY A 98 -1.20 -14.60 -10.75
N ARG A 99 -1.31 -13.58 -9.89
CA ARG A 99 -1.28 -12.17 -10.31
C ARG A 99 0.08 -11.80 -10.93
N ALA A 100 1.19 -12.22 -10.31
CA ALA A 100 2.53 -11.96 -10.82
C ALA A 100 2.79 -12.63 -12.17
N ALA A 101 2.36 -13.88 -12.34
CA ALA A 101 2.45 -14.60 -13.60
C ALA A 101 1.66 -13.91 -14.72
N MET A 102 0.42 -13.52 -14.44
CA MET A 102 -0.44 -12.83 -15.40
C MET A 102 0.13 -11.48 -15.84
N SER A 103 0.73 -10.72 -14.95
CA SER A 103 1.35 -9.43 -15.24
C SER A 103 2.82 -9.53 -15.65
N GLN A 104 3.39 -10.74 -15.63
CA GLN A 104 4.82 -10.96 -15.87
C GLN A 104 5.68 -10.02 -15.00
N SER A 105 5.37 -10.01 -13.71
CA SER A 105 6.07 -9.19 -12.70
C SER A 105 7.05 -10.06 -11.95
N TYR A 106 8.27 -9.54 -11.76
CA TYR A 106 9.35 -10.25 -11.08
C TYR A 106 10.04 -9.31 -10.11
N VAL A 107 10.55 -9.87 -9.01
CA VAL A 107 11.53 -9.21 -8.16
C VAL A 107 12.78 -10.07 -8.20
N VAL A 108 13.88 -9.48 -8.64
CA VAL A 108 15.16 -10.16 -8.81
C VAL A 108 16.20 -9.57 -7.87
N THR A 109 17.03 -10.44 -7.30
CA THR A 109 18.15 -10.04 -6.44
C THR A 109 19.43 -10.04 -7.25
N CYS A 110 20.14 -8.92 -7.25
CA CYS A 110 21.41 -8.76 -7.91
C CYS A 110 22.57 -9.30 -7.05
N ARG A 111 23.76 -9.40 -7.61
CA ARG A 111 24.96 -9.92 -6.93
C ARG A 111 25.25 -9.16 -5.63
N ASP A 112 25.05 -7.85 -5.62
CA ASP A 112 25.23 -6.95 -4.48
C ASP A 112 24.09 -6.98 -3.45
N GLN A 113 23.19 -7.97 -3.55
CA GLN A 113 22.00 -8.17 -2.70
C GLN A 113 20.95 -7.06 -2.81
N ARG A 114 21.12 -6.07 -3.68
CA ARG A 114 20.09 -5.10 -4.01
C ARG A 114 19.11 -5.71 -5.01
N ARG A 115 17.85 -5.21 -5.03
CA ARG A 115 16.80 -5.80 -5.83
C ARG A 115 16.28 -4.84 -6.90
N ILE A 116 15.69 -5.44 -7.94
CA ILE A 116 14.99 -4.75 -9.02
C ILE A 116 13.60 -5.37 -9.17
N GLY A 117 12.58 -4.52 -9.20
CA GLY A 117 11.23 -4.89 -9.62
C GLY A 117 11.06 -4.73 -11.12
N LEU A 118 10.52 -5.74 -11.78
CA LEU A 118 10.21 -5.76 -13.22
C LEU A 118 8.72 -5.95 -13.42
N HIS A 119 8.14 -5.30 -14.45
CA HIS A 119 6.73 -5.47 -14.78
C HIS A 119 6.51 -5.45 -16.31
N LEU A 120 6.29 -6.60 -16.90
CA LEU A 120 6.26 -6.80 -18.36
C LEU A 120 4.83 -7.00 -18.90
N SER A 121 3.84 -6.29 -18.35
CA SER A 121 2.41 -6.46 -18.71
C SER A 121 2.12 -6.24 -20.21
N SER A 122 2.88 -5.36 -20.87
CA SER A 122 2.70 -5.13 -22.29
C SER A 122 3.27 -6.30 -23.10
N PRO A 123 2.50 -6.84 -24.04
CA PRO A 123 2.92 -8.05 -24.74
C PRO A 123 4.19 -7.80 -25.56
N GLU A 124 5.00 -8.83 -25.70
CA GLU A 124 6.16 -9.02 -26.55
C GLU A 124 7.23 -7.92 -26.53
N LYS A 125 6.90 -6.62 -26.58
CA LYS A 125 7.88 -5.53 -26.60
C LYS A 125 8.81 -5.60 -25.40
N PHE A 126 8.24 -5.62 -24.20
CA PHE A 126 9.01 -5.61 -22.95
C PHE A 126 9.70 -6.95 -22.68
N TRP A 127 9.09 -8.05 -23.10
CA TRP A 127 9.75 -9.35 -23.05
C TRP A 127 11.01 -9.38 -23.92
N ARG A 128 10.91 -8.95 -25.19
CA ARG A 128 12.06 -8.85 -26.09
C ARG A 128 13.10 -7.87 -25.57
N GLY A 129 12.69 -6.73 -25.02
CA GLY A 129 13.56 -5.75 -24.38
C GLY A 129 14.34 -6.36 -23.22
N LEU A 130 13.66 -7.09 -22.32
CA LEU A 130 14.31 -7.77 -21.20
C LEU A 130 15.32 -8.79 -21.70
N VAL A 131 14.93 -9.67 -22.64
CA VAL A 131 15.81 -10.69 -23.19
C VAL A 131 17.07 -10.08 -23.83
N ALA A 132 16.92 -8.96 -24.55
CA ALA A 132 18.06 -8.22 -25.10
C ALA A 132 18.92 -7.57 -24.01
N ALA A 133 18.31 -6.94 -22.98
CA ALA A 133 19.02 -6.31 -21.88
C ALA A 133 19.89 -7.29 -21.09
N ILE A 134 19.40 -8.52 -20.89
CA ILE A 134 20.11 -9.58 -20.16
C ILE A 134 20.95 -10.51 -21.06
N GLU A 135 20.99 -10.25 -22.37
CA GLU A 135 21.79 -10.98 -23.36
C GLU A 135 21.49 -12.51 -23.39
N ARG A 136 20.19 -12.88 -23.26
CA ARG A 136 19.72 -14.27 -23.23
C ARG A 136 18.72 -14.55 -24.37
N PRO A 137 19.16 -14.47 -25.65
CA PRO A 137 18.26 -14.69 -26.80
C PRO A 137 17.65 -16.11 -26.87
N ASP A 138 18.24 -17.08 -26.19
CA ASP A 138 17.72 -18.43 -26.01
C ASP A 138 16.36 -18.46 -25.33
N LEU A 139 16.06 -17.48 -24.47
CA LEU A 139 14.77 -17.37 -23.77
C LEU A 139 13.60 -17.05 -24.71
N LEU A 140 13.85 -16.45 -25.88
CA LEU A 140 12.79 -16.24 -26.88
C LEU A 140 12.28 -17.56 -27.46
N ALA A 141 13.16 -18.53 -27.65
CA ALA A 141 12.78 -19.87 -28.10
C ALA A 141 12.22 -20.73 -26.97
N ALA A 142 12.76 -20.58 -25.75
CA ALA A 142 12.31 -21.32 -24.57
C ALA A 142 10.93 -20.89 -24.06
N TYR A 143 10.55 -19.62 -24.27
CA TYR A 143 9.31 -19.00 -23.81
C TYR A 143 8.69 -18.13 -24.92
N PRO A 144 8.28 -18.74 -26.06
CA PRO A 144 7.88 -17.99 -27.26
C PRO A 144 6.59 -17.20 -27.10
N THR A 145 5.68 -17.64 -26.24
CA THR A 145 4.38 -16.99 -26.04
C THR A 145 4.18 -16.53 -24.60
N ARG A 146 3.30 -15.52 -24.42
CA ARG A 146 2.89 -15.10 -23.09
C ARG A 146 2.22 -16.23 -22.29
N ALA A 147 1.44 -17.08 -22.94
CA ALA A 147 0.77 -18.20 -22.28
C ALA A 147 1.79 -19.15 -21.65
N GLU A 148 2.86 -19.50 -22.36
CA GLU A 148 3.93 -20.36 -21.84
C GLU A 148 4.71 -19.68 -20.71
N ARG A 149 4.94 -18.36 -20.79
CA ARG A 149 5.55 -17.60 -19.68
C ARG A 149 4.66 -17.57 -18.44
N VAL A 150 3.34 -17.52 -18.59
CA VAL A 150 2.38 -17.61 -17.49
C VAL A 150 2.38 -19.00 -16.87
N GLU A 151 2.26 -20.04 -17.71
CA GLU A 151 2.21 -21.43 -17.27
C GLU A 151 3.50 -21.85 -16.55
N ARG A 152 4.65 -21.44 -17.08
CA ARG A 152 5.98 -21.79 -16.56
C ARG A 152 6.61 -20.66 -15.73
N TYR A 153 5.78 -19.77 -15.17
CA TYR A 153 6.26 -18.60 -14.42
C TYR A 153 7.30 -18.91 -13.34
N PRO A 154 7.15 -19.94 -12.48
CA PRO A 154 8.16 -20.24 -11.47
C PRO A 154 9.53 -20.59 -12.06
N ALA A 155 9.56 -21.34 -13.13
CA ALA A 155 10.80 -21.71 -13.81
C ALA A 155 11.47 -20.49 -14.47
N LEU A 156 10.69 -19.64 -15.14
CA LEU A 156 11.20 -18.40 -15.72
C LEU A 156 11.71 -17.44 -14.62
N ALA A 157 10.98 -17.29 -13.53
CA ALA A 157 11.41 -16.46 -12.40
C ALA A 157 12.75 -16.94 -11.81
N ALA A 158 12.95 -18.27 -11.68
CA ALA A 158 14.22 -18.84 -11.23
C ALA A 158 15.35 -18.53 -12.21
N THR A 159 15.11 -18.70 -13.53
CA THR A 159 16.10 -18.36 -14.56
C THR A 159 16.49 -16.88 -14.53
N LEU A 160 15.52 -15.99 -14.39
CA LEU A 160 15.80 -14.55 -14.26
C LEU A 160 16.59 -14.25 -12.98
N ALA A 161 16.25 -14.87 -11.87
CA ALA A 161 16.97 -14.69 -10.60
C ALA A 161 18.46 -15.11 -10.74
N GLU A 162 18.74 -16.22 -11.39
CA GLU A 162 20.12 -16.66 -11.66
C GLU A 162 20.90 -15.66 -12.54
N VAL A 163 20.27 -15.13 -13.58
CA VAL A 163 20.90 -14.15 -14.47
C VAL A 163 21.23 -12.87 -13.72
N PHE A 164 20.27 -12.31 -12.98
CA PHE A 164 20.48 -11.06 -12.27
C PHE A 164 21.47 -11.17 -11.10
N ALA A 165 21.56 -12.33 -10.47
CA ALA A 165 22.59 -12.62 -9.45
C ALA A 165 24.01 -12.59 -9.99
N GLY A 166 24.21 -12.64 -11.30
CA GLY A 166 25.53 -12.60 -11.95
C GLY A 166 26.21 -11.23 -11.90
N GLN A 167 25.49 -10.15 -11.73
CA GLN A 167 26.03 -8.78 -11.74
C GLN A 167 25.35 -7.89 -10.69
N ASP A 168 25.99 -6.77 -10.35
CA ASP A 168 25.46 -5.76 -9.43
C ASP A 168 24.28 -5.01 -10.05
N ARG A 169 23.44 -4.40 -9.22
CA ARG A 169 22.27 -3.65 -9.67
C ARG A 169 22.65 -2.52 -10.64
N ASP A 170 23.72 -1.80 -10.35
CA ASP A 170 24.20 -0.68 -11.17
C ASP A 170 24.67 -1.11 -12.58
N TYR A 171 24.96 -2.39 -12.79
CA TYR A 171 25.22 -2.95 -14.12
C TYR A 171 23.92 -3.15 -14.92
N TRP A 172 22.82 -3.54 -14.24
CA TRP A 172 21.56 -3.87 -14.89
C TRP A 172 20.72 -2.64 -15.23
N GLU A 173 20.66 -1.64 -14.34
CA GLU A 173 19.80 -0.47 -14.52
C GLU A 173 19.97 0.21 -15.90
N PRO A 174 21.17 0.64 -16.33
CA PRO A 174 21.33 1.29 -17.63
C PRO A 174 21.05 0.37 -18.82
N ARG A 175 21.16 -0.94 -18.66
CA ARG A 175 20.81 -1.92 -19.71
C ARG A 175 19.29 -2.04 -19.87
N LEU A 176 18.58 -2.15 -18.77
CA LEU A 176 17.11 -2.19 -18.74
C LEU A 176 16.51 -0.91 -19.31
N GLU A 177 17.06 0.24 -18.94
CA GLU A 177 16.65 1.54 -19.46
C GLU A 177 16.88 1.65 -20.98
N ARG A 178 18.05 1.28 -21.48
CA ARG A 178 18.39 1.29 -22.91
C ARG A 178 17.44 0.45 -23.75
N HIS A 179 16.94 -0.65 -23.21
CA HIS A 179 16.02 -1.57 -23.90
C HIS A 179 14.55 -1.31 -23.58
N ASP A 180 14.22 -0.18 -22.96
CA ASP A 180 12.85 0.26 -22.62
C ASP A 180 12.07 -0.81 -21.83
N VAL A 181 12.75 -1.46 -20.88
CA VAL A 181 12.14 -2.44 -19.97
C VAL A 181 11.54 -1.71 -18.79
N PRO A 182 10.27 -1.91 -18.45
CA PRO A 182 9.69 -1.34 -17.24
C PRO A 182 10.31 -1.97 -15.98
N PHE A 183 11.08 -1.18 -15.27
CA PHE A 183 11.71 -1.60 -14.01
C PHE A 183 11.81 -0.44 -13.03
N MET A 184 12.04 -0.79 -11.76
CA MET A 184 12.43 0.16 -10.73
C MET A 184 13.36 -0.55 -9.74
N PRO A 185 14.47 0.08 -9.33
CA PRO A 185 15.25 -0.40 -8.20
C PRO A 185 14.39 -0.38 -6.94
N GLU A 186 14.41 -1.49 -6.16
CA GLU A 186 13.77 -1.50 -4.86
C GLU A 186 14.40 -0.45 -3.94
N ARG A 187 13.58 0.39 -3.34
CA ARG A 187 13.98 1.37 -2.32
C ARG A 187 13.59 0.87 -0.95
N ARG A 188 14.47 1.02 0.00
CA ARG A 188 14.15 0.83 1.41
C ARG A 188 13.47 2.09 1.94
N LEU A 189 12.69 1.98 3.01
CA LEU A 189 12.01 3.15 3.59
C LEU A 189 12.98 4.24 4.07
N ASP A 190 14.15 3.83 4.57
CA ASP A 190 15.22 4.72 5.02
C ASP A 190 15.95 5.44 3.86
N GLU A 191 15.83 4.97 2.63
CA GLU A 191 16.42 5.59 1.43
C GLU A 191 15.47 6.61 0.75
N LEU A 192 14.18 6.59 1.09
CA LEU A 192 13.18 7.40 0.37
C LEU A 192 13.42 8.91 0.48
N ALA A 193 13.94 9.39 1.60
CA ALA A 193 14.22 10.81 1.80
C ALA A 193 15.31 11.35 0.86
N ASP A 194 16.22 10.48 0.42
CA ASP A 194 17.33 10.81 -0.45
C ASP A 194 17.07 10.47 -1.93
N ASP A 195 15.92 9.85 -2.23
CA ASP A 195 15.54 9.52 -3.61
C ASP A 195 15.27 10.80 -4.42
N PRO A 196 15.91 10.98 -5.59
CA PRO A 196 15.77 12.20 -6.38
C PRO A 196 14.34 12.52 -6.82
N GLN A 197 13.52 11.50 -7.10
CA GLN A 197 12.13 11.70 -7.49
C GLN A 197 11.27 12.10 -6.29
N VAL A 198 11.52 11.52 -5.12
CA VAL A 198 10.84 11.87 -3.87
C VAL A 198 11.17 13.31 -3.46
N GLN A 199 12.43 13.71 -3.58
CA GLN A 199 12.88 15.09 -3.34
C GLN A 199 12.26 16.08 -4.34
N HIS A 200 12.29 15.76 -5.65
CA HIS A 200 11.68 16.59 -6.68
C HIS A 200 10.18 16.80 -6.45
N GLN A 201 9.48 15.77 -5.99
CA GLN A 201 8.06 15.85 -5.68
C GLN A 201 7.75 16.57 -4.36
N GLY A 202 8.74 16.82 -3.52
CA GLY A 202 8.55 17.42 -2.20
C GLY A 202 7.58 16.57 -1.36
N VAL A 203 7.83 15.25 -1.29
CA VAL A 203 6.93 14.32 -0.60
C VAL A 203 6.95 14.56 0.91
N PHE A 204 8.09 14.92 1.47
CA PHE A 204 8.27 15.12 2.91
C PHE A 204 8.28 16.59 3.28
N TYR A 205 7.81 16.89 4.49
CA TYR A 205 7.93 18.19 5.14
C TYR A 205 8.52 18.03 6.53
N GLU A 206 9.08 19.11 7.04
CA GLU A 206 9.57 19.18 8.41
C GLU A 206 8.73 20.17 9.21
N GLN A 207 8.48 19.85 10.46
CA GLN A 207 7.83 20.72 11.42
C GLN A 207 8.53 20.60 12.79
N VAL A 208 8.43 21.63 13.61
CA VAL A 208 9.02 21.64 14.94
C VAL A 208 7.93 21.41 15.97
N HIS A 209 8.04 20.31 16.69
CA HIS A 209 7.23 20.07 17.86
C HIS A 209 7.82 20.79 19.08
N PRO A 210 7.03 21.53 19.89
CA PRO A 210 7.57 22.33 21.00
C PRO A 210 8.40 21.53 22.00
N ARG A 211 8.05 20.26 22.23
CA ARG A 211 8.72 19.38 23.21
C ARG A 211 9.61 18.32 22.57
N HIS A 212 9.31 17.88 21.36
CA HIS A 212 10.00 16.75 20.71
C HIS A 212 10.97 17.16 19.60
N GLY A 213 11.09 18.47 19.32
CA GLY A 213 12.01 18.99 18.30
C GLY A 213 11.54 18.75 16.87
N ALA A 214 12.46 18.58 15.93
CA ALA A 214 12.15 18.41 14.52
C ALA A 214 11.47 17.07 14.25
N LEU A 215 10.31 17.12 13.58
CA LEU A 215 9.57 15.97 13.09
C LEU A 215 9.51 16.02 11.56
N ARG A 216 9.65 14.88 10.91
CA ARG A 216 9.48 14.74 9.46
C ARG A 216 8.27 13.86 9.17
N ALA A 217 7.41 14.31 8.25
CA ALA A 217 6.24 13.57 7.82
C ALA A 217 6.01 13.71 6.31
N ALA A 218 5.13 12.89 5.75
CA ALA A 218 4.77 12.99 4.35
C ALA A 218 3.58 13.94 4.16
N HIS A 219 3.63 14.74 3.10
CA HIS A 219 2.47 15.49 2.63
C HIS A 219 1.35 14.55 2.17
N ARG A 220 0.13 15.09 2.08
CA ARG A 220 -0.97 14.37 1.43
C ARG A 220 -0.58 13.97 -0.01
N PRO A 221 -0.99 12.78 -0.49
CA PRO A 221 -0.65 12.33 -1.84
C PRO A 221 -1.48 13.01 -2.95
N VAL A 222 -2.49 13.80 -2.56
CA VAL A 222 -3.38 14.53 -3.49
C VAL A 222 -2.91 15.98 -3.61
N ARG A 223 -2.77 16.45 -4.85
CA ARG A 223 -2.43 17.83 -5.17
C ARG A 223 -3.65 18.55 -5.73
N TYR A 224 -3.87 19.78 -5.27
CA TYR A 224 -4.86 20.70 -5.84
C TYR A 224 -4.10 21.85 -6.51
N ASP A 225 -4.33 22.06 -7.80
CA ASP A 225 -3.60 23.04 -8.61
C ASP A 225 -2.06 22.93 -8.49
N GLY A 226 -1.58 21.68 -8.37
CA GLY A 226 -0.15 21.38 -8.20
C GLY A 226 0.35 21.44 -6.75
N ASP A 227 -0.45 21.90 -5.79
CA ASP A 227 -0.09 22.03 -4.38
C ASP A 227 -0.59 20.87 -3.53
N ASN A 228 0.30 20.26 -2.77
CA ASN A 228 -0.01 19.22 -1.76
C ASN A 228 0.26 19.69 -0.33
N ARG A 229 0.66 20.94 -0.13
CA ARG A 229 0.94 21.48 1.21
C ARG A 229 -0.33 21.55 2.06
N SER A 230 -0.15 21.38 3.33
CA SER A 230 -1.20 21.52 4.35
C SER A 230 -0.59 22.15 5.58
N ASP A 231 -1.34 23.03 6.23
CA ASP A 231 -0.96 23.55 7.53
C ASP A 231 -1.21 22.47 8.58
N PHE A 232 -0.23 21.60 8.74
CA PHE A 232 -0.27 20.59 9.79
C PHE A 232 0.24 21.19 11.09
N ARG A 233 -0.57 21.09 12.14
CA ARG A 233 -0.07 21.27 13.50
C ARG A 233 0.72 20.02 13.91
N PRO A 234 1.75 20.16 14.74
CA PRO A 234 2.39 19.01 15.36
C PRO A 234 1.36 18.13 16.09
N PRO A 235 1.54 16.80 16.13
CA PRO A 235 0.65 15.94 16.92
C PRO A 235 0.65 16.39 18.38
N PRO A 236 -0.51 16.49 19.03
CA PRO A 236 -0.58 16.93 20.42
C PRO A 236 -0.05 15.86 21.38
N ASP A 237 0.44 16.30 22.53
CA ASP A 237 0.67 15.40 23.64
C ASP A 237 -0.64 14.95 24.28
N LEU A 238 -0.58 13.86 25.04
CA LEU A 238 -1.75 13.34 25.74
C LEU A 238 -2.34 14.43 26.68
N GLY A 239 -3.61 14.76 26.47
CA GLY A 239 -4.33 15.74 27.25
C GLY A 239 -4.03 17.22 26.94
N GLU A 240 -3.17 17.51 25.95
CA GLU A 240 -2.75 18.89 25.63
C GLU A 240 -3.93 19.83 25.36
N HIS A 241 -4.97 19.36 24.67
CA HIS A 241 -6.15 20.16 24.33
C HIS A 241 -7.38 19.88 25.19
N THR A 242 -7.26 19.08 26.25
CA THR A 242 -8.41 18.70 27.09
C THR A 242 -9.18 19.90 27.60
N ALA A 243 -8.48 20.87 28.18
CA ALA A 243 -9.14 22.05 28.77
C ALA A 243 -9.77 22.95 27.68
N GLU A 244 -9.16 23.07 26.53
CA GLU A 244 -9.69 23.81 25.37
C GLU A 244 -10.99 23.18 24.88
N VAL A 245 -10.97 21.90 24.59
CA VAL A 245 -12.12 21.16 24.06
C VAL A 245 -13.29 21.14 25.03
N LEU A 246 -13.03 20.96 26.32
CA LEU A 246 -14.09 20.96 27.34
C LEU A 246 -14.72 22.36 27.54
N ARG A 247 -13.93 23.44 27.44
CA ARG A 247 -14.48 24.80 27.42
C ARG A 247 -15.35 25.07 26.19
N GLU A 248 -14.91 24.65 25.03
CA GLU A 248 -15.73 24.74 23.80
C GLU A 248 -17.04 23.96 23.93
N ALA A 249 -17.04 22.84 24.64
CA ALA A 249 -18.24 22.08 24.98
C ALA A 249 -19.13 22.74 26.06
N GLY A 250 -18.74 23.90 26.60
CA GLY A 250 -19.52 24.68 27.54
C GLY A 250 -19.21 24.46 29.03
N LEU A 251 -18.14 23.70 29.37
CA LEU A 251 -17.75 23.50 30.76
C LEU A 251 -17.04 24.74 31.30
N SER A 252 -17.37 25.10 32.53
CA SER A 252 -16.70 26.20 33.25
C SER A 252 -15.31 25.80 33.76
N ALA A 253 -14.50 26.77 34.15
CA ALA A 253 -13.21 26.49 34.77
C ALA A 253 -13.38 25.67 36.09
N GLN A 254 -14.46 25.92 36.83
CA GLN A 254 -14.76 25.15 38.03
C GLN A 254 -15.11 23.70 37.75
N ASP A 255 -15.83 23.42 36.65
CA ASP A 255 -16.12 22.04 36.21
C ASP A 255 -14.83 21.29 35.84
N LEU A 256 -13.90 21.98 35.15
CA LEU A 256 -12.60 21.42 34.82
C LEU A 256 -11.77 21.07 36.06
N ASP A 257 -11.74 21.95 37.05
CA ASP A 257 -11.02 21.69 38.31
C ASP A 257 -11.62 20.48 39.04
N ILE A 258 -12.94 20.33 39.04
CA ILE A 258 -13.62 19.17 39.63
C ILE A 258 -13.24 17.87 38.88
N LEU A 259 -13.24 17.89 37.53
CA LEU A 259 -12.89 16.74 36.72
C LEU A 259 -11.42 16.33 36.91
N GLN A 260 -10.51 17.31 37.04
CA GLN A 260 -9.09 17.05 37.31
C GLN A 260 -8.88 16.47 38.71
N GLN A 261 -9.54 17.01 39.73
CA GLN A 261 -9.46 16.48 41.09
C GLN A 261 -10.03 15.06 41.20
N ALA A 262 -11.03 14.74 40.38
CA ALA A 262 -11.63 13.41 40.31
C ALA A 262 -10.82 12.42 39.43
N GLY A 263 -9.73 12.85 38.81
CA GLY A 263 -8.91 12.03 37.94
C GLY A 263 -9.62 11.57 36.66
N VAL A 264 -10.60 12.33 36.18
CA VAL A 264 -11.37 12.06 34.96
C VAL A 264 -10.62 12.60 33.74
N VAL A 265 -9.93 13.70 33.91
CA VAL A 265 -9.12 14.39 32.89
C VAL A 265 -7.77 14.82 33.44
#